data_6f50870e4b440f0514f43c8e31364637
#
_entry.id   6f50870e4b440f0514f43c8e31364637
#
_cell.length_a   1.000
_cell.length_b   1.000
_cell.length_c   1.000
_cell.angle_alpha   90.00
_cell.angle_beta   90.00
_cell.angle_gamma   90.00
#
_symmetry.space_group_name_H-M   'P 1'
#
loop_
_entity.id
_entity.type
_entity.pdbx_description
1 polymer ?
#
loop_
_entity_poly.entity_id
_entity_poly.type
_entity_poly.pdbx_seq_one_letter_code
_entity_poly.pdbx_strand_id
1 'polypeptide(L)'
;MRRRLTICAAALALAGCESEPEVTFTDVAIALPDDPLDLPEGPGREAVLENCTACHSPSTLLQQPKVSAEKWQSIAKKMIEVYKAPVDPDAIPQVAAYMVAVQAAGAEHQETAPAS
;
A
#
# COMPACT_ATOMS: atom_id res chain seq x y z
N MET A 1 9.95 65.35 1.06
CA MET A 1 9.42 64.43 0.01
C MET A 1 9.85 62.95 0.18
N ARG A 2 11.04 62.63 0.67
CA ARG A 2 11.53 61.23 0.84
C ARG A 2 10.74 60.36 1.87
N ARG A 3 10.20 60.98 2.92
CA ARG A 3 9.52 60.27 4.05
C ARG A 3 8.12 59.72 3.68
N ARG A 4 7.47 60.31 2.67
CA ARG A 4 6.15 59.86 2.21
C ARG A 4 6.22 58.67 1.24
N LEU A 5 7.33 58.53 0.54
CA LEU A 5 7.54 57.40 -0.39
C LEU A 5 7.79 56.07 0.33
N THR A 6 8.44 56.13 1.50
CA THR A 6 8.78 54.93 2.31
C THR A 6 7.52 54.30 2.96
N ILE A 7 6.51 55.10 3.29
CA ILE A 7 5.28 54.62 3.90
C ILE A 7 4.38 53.89 2.86
N CYS A 8 4.37 54.38 1.60
CA CYS A 8 3.61 53.69 0.54
C CYS A 8 4.20 52.32 0.16
N ALA A 9 5.55 52.18 0.19
CA ALA A 9 6.20 50.92 -0.11
C ALA A 9 5.97 49.83 0.97
N ALA A 10 5.84 50.23 2.24
CA ALA A 10 5.55 49.31 3.33
C ALA A 10 4.07 48.81 3.34
N ALA A 11 3.13 49.62 2.82
CA ALA A 11 1.72 49.25 2.74
C ALA A 11 1.42 48.20 1.63
N LEU A 12 2.23 48.15 0.56
CA LEU A 12 2.04 47.14 -0.50
C LEU A 12 2.52 45.72 -0.10
N ALA A 13 3.38 45.62 0.91
CA ALA A 13 3.91 44.30 1.34
C ALA A 13 2.91 43.47 2.19
N LEU A 14 1.81 44.06 2.63
CA LEU A 14 0.79 43.40 3.48
C LEU A 14 -0.45 42.93 2.70
N ALA A 15 -0.53 43.16 1.40
CA ALA A 15 -1.67 42.79 0.56
C ALA A 15 -1.61 41.35 0.02
N GLY A 16 -0.66 40.54 0.46
CA GLY A 16 -0.40 39.19 -0.05
C GLY A 16 -1.03 38.03 0.72
N CYS A 17 -1.99 38.28 1.63
CA CYS A 17 -2.79 37.19 2.19
C CYS A 17 -4.01 36.97 1.28
N GLU A 18 -3.84 36.22 0.20
CA GLU A 18 -4.98 35.61 -0.46
C GLU A 18 -5.66 34.68 0.56
N SER A 19 -6.96 34.88 0.75
CA SER A 19 -7.77 33.99 1.57
C SER A 19 -7.70 32.59 0.94
N GLU A 20 -7.24 31.61 1.70
CA GLU A 20 -7.31 30.21 1.27
C GLU A 20 -8.76 29.86 0.88
N PRO A 21 -8.96 29.12 -0.21
CA PRO A 21 -10.30 28.71 -0.60
C PRO A 21 -10.94 27.93 0.56
N GLU A 22 -12.16 28.29 0.92
CA GLU A 22 -12.91 27.61 1.95
C GLU A 22 -13.15 26.16 1.51
N VAL A 23 -12.48 25.21 2.20
CA VAL A 23 -12.67 23.78 1.93
C VAL A 23 -13.96 23.34 2.61
N THR A 24 -15.01 23.15 1.81
CA THR A 24 -16.27 22.58 2.30
C THR A 24 -16.19 21.05 2.22
N PHE A 25 -16.30 20.40 3.36
CA PHE A 25 -16.46 18.96 3.45
C PHE A 25 -17.93 18.62 3.30
N THR A 26 -18.27 17.87 2.26
CA THR A 26 -19.60 17.28 2.10
C THR A 26 -19.54 15.84 2.60
N ASP A 27 -20.57 15.40 3.31
CA ASP A 27 -20.68 14.00 3.74
C ASP A 27 -20.72 13.09 2.51
N VAL A 28 -19.63 12.38 2.27
CA VAL A 28 -19.52 11.37 1.21
C VAL A 28 -19.53 10.01 1.86
N ALA A 29 -20.55 9.23 1.58
CA ALA A 29 -20.57 7.82 1.94
C ALA A 29 -19.77 7.05 0.88
N ILE A 30 -18.68 6.43 1.30
CA ILE A 30 -17.87 5.56 0.45
C ILE A 30 -18.24 4.12 0.79
N ALA A 31 -18.76 3.40 -0.19
CA ALA A 31 -18.86 1.96 -0.10
C ALA A 31 -17.46 1.37 -0.29
N LEU A 32 -16.93 0.74 0.76
CA LEU A 32 -15.67 0.02 0.65
C LEU A 32 -15.90 -1.27 -0.15
N PRO A 33 -14.98 -1.63 -1.06
CA PRO A 33 -15.05 -2.93 -1.71
C PRO A 33 -14.87 -4.04 -0.66
N ASP A 34 -15.45 -5.20 -0.94
CA ASP A 34 -15.22 -6.39 -0.13
C ASP A 34 -13.71 -6.70 -0.13
N ASP A 35 -13.13 -6.73 1.07
CA ASP A 35 -11.74 -7.13 1.24
C ASP A 35 -11.68 -8.65 1.41
N PRO A 36 -10.88 -9.39 0.64
CA PRO A 36 -10.69 -10.81 0.87
C PRO A 36 -10.12 -11.02 2.27
N LEU A 37 -10.95 -11.61 3.14
CA LEU A 37 -10.58 -11.88 4.53
C LEU A 37 -9.65 -13.08 4.66
N ASP A 38 -9.42 -13.81 3.58
CA ASP A 38 -8.64 -15.04 3.60
C ASP A 38 -7.77 -15.19 2.35
N LEU A 39 -6.73 -16.02 2.48
CA LEU A 39 -5.86 -16.37 1.38
C LEU A 39 -6.50 -17.46 0.51
N PRO A 40 -6.33 -17.43 -0.81
CA PRO A 40 -6.79 -18.50 -1.69
C PRO A 40 -6.26 -19.86 -1.28
N GLU A 41 -7.07 -20.89 -1.46
CA GLU A 41 -6.64 -22.27 -1.21
C GLU A 41 -5.52 -22.69 -2.17
N GLY A 42 -4.54 -23.40 -1.65
CA GLY A 42 -3.43 -23.90 -2.46
C GLY A 42 -2.22 -24.36 -1.65
N PRO A 43 -1.30 -25.10 -2.29
CA PRO A 43 -0.09 -25.57 -1.66
C PRO A 43 0.75 -24.40 -1.12
N GLY A 44 1.11 -24.44 0.16
CA GLY A 44 1.90 -23.39 0.81
C GLY A 44 1.07 -22.30 1.50
N ARG A 45 -0.27 -22.32 1.41
CA ARG A 45 -1.15 -21.39 2.11
C ARG A 45 -0.85 -21.34 3.61
N GLU A 46 -0.72 -22.51 4.24
CA GLU A 46 -0.46 -22.60 5.68
C GLU A 46 0.86 -21.95 6.07
N ALA A 47 1.90 -22.12 5.28
CA ALA A 47 3.19 -21.46 5.53
C ALA A 47 3.05 -19.93 5.49
N VAL A 48 2.19 -19.37 4.64
CA VAL A 48 1.92 -17.92 4.61
C VAL A 48 1.07 -17.50 5.81
N LEU A 49 0.06 -18.28 6.17
CA LEU A 49 -0.77 -18.00 7.35
C LEU A 49 0.07 -17.94 8.63
N GLU A 50 0.93 -18.93 8.86
CA GLU A 50 1.73 -19.01 10.06
C GLU A 50 2.83 -17.95 10.14
N ASN A 51 3.41 -17.58 9.00
CA ASN A 51 4.61 -16.72 8.98
C ASN A 51 4.34 -15.25 8.62
N CYS A 52 3.21 -14.92 8.02
CA CYS A 52 2.98 -13.58 7.47
C CYS A 52 1.76 -12.89 8.08
N THR A 53 0.69 -13.62 8.41
CA THR A 53 -0.60 -13.00 8.77
C THR A 53 -0.64 -12.48 10.21
N ALA A 54 0.35 -12.77 11.03
CA ALA A 54 0.47 -12.12 12.34
C ALA A 54 0.69 -10.60 12.24
N CYS A 55 1.25 -10.13 11.11
CA CYS A 55 1.57 -8.72 10.87
C CYS A 55 0.93 -8.16 9.60
N HIS A 56 0.57 -8.99 8.63
CA HIS A 56 0.01 -8.58 7.34
C HIS A 56 -1.39 -9.16 7.15
N SER A 57 -2.34 -8.34 6.69
CA SER A 57 -3.63 -8.87 6.26
C SER A 57 -3.48 -9.66 4.95
N PRO A 58 -4.37 -10.63 4.67
CA PRO A 58 -4.40 -11.32 3.39
C PRO A 58 -4.43 -10.38 2.20
N SER A 59 -5.25 -9.33 2.22
CA SER A 59 -5.33 -8.33 1.16
C SER A 59 -4.00 -7.61 0.93
N THR A 60 -3.26 -7.28 1.98
CA THR A 60 -1.94 -6.64 1.85
C THR A 60 -0.96 -7.55 1.10
N LEU A 61 -1.02 -8.86 1.33
CA LEU A 61 -0.18 -9.83 0.64
C LEU A 61 -0.61 -10.00 -0.82
N LEU A 62 -1.91 -10.10 -1.08
CA LEU A 62 -2.47 -10.32 -2.42
C LEU A 62 -2.31 -9.13 -3.36
N GLN A 63 -2.29 -7.90 -2.82
CA GLN A 63 -2.14 -6.66 -3.59
C GLN A 63 -0.69 -6.32 -3.95
N GLN A 64 0.28 -7.10 -3.50
CA GLN A 64 1.68 -6.85 -3.85
C GLN A 64 1.93 -7.00 -5.36
N PRO A 65 2.85 -6.21 -5.92
CA PRO A 65 3.24 -6.36 -7.32
C PRO A 65 3.70 -7.79 -7.63
N LYS A 66 3.42 -8.25 -8.85
CA LYS A 66 3.90 -9.56 -9.29
C LYS A 66 5.41 -9.57 -9.37
N VAL A 67 6.02 -10.46 -8.61
CA VAL A 67 7.47 -10.63 -8.57
C VAL A 67 7.85 -12.10 -8.60
N SER A 68 9.13 -12.39 -8.91
CA SER A 68 9.64 -13.75 -8.96
C SER A 68 9.72 -14.41 -7.59
N ALA A 69 9.86 -15.74 -7.57
CA ALA A 69 10.05 -16.49 -6.33
C ALA A 69 11.31 -16.05 -5.58
N GLU A 70 12.40 -15.76 -6.28
CA GLU A 70 13.64 -15.25 -5.69
C GLU A 70 13.42 -13.90 -5.01
N LYS A 71 12.60 -13.05 -5.62
CA LYS A 71 12.25 -11.76 -5.04
C LYS A 71 11.42 -11.93 -3.77
N TRP A 72 10.44 -12.84 -3.76
CA TRP A 72 9.67 -13.18 -2.57
C TRP A 72 10.56 -13.71 -1.46
N GLN A 73 11.50 -14.60 -1.76
CA GLN A 73 12.48 -15.08 -0.78
C GLN A 73 13.33 -13.95 -0.20
N SER A 74 13.78 -13.03 -1.06
CA SER A 74 14.52 -11.84 -0.62
C SER A 74 13.70 -10.94 0.31
N ILE A 75 12.41 -10.75 0.02
CA ILE A 75 11.49 -9.99 0.87
C ILE A 75 11.34 -10.67 2.24
N ALA A 76 11.09 -11.99 2.27
CA ALA A 76 10.95 -12.73 3.52
C ALA A 76 12.22 -12.69 4.38
N LYS A 77 13.39 -12.83 3.76
CA LYS A 77 14.69 -12.67 4.45
C LYS A 77 14.83 -11.27 5.04
N LYS A 78 14.42 -10.23 4.30
CA LYS A 78 14.44 -8.85 4.81
C LYS A 78 13.52 -8.68 6.02
N MET A 79 12.35 -9.34 6.05
CA MET A 79 11.46 -9.32 7.22
C MET A 79 12.17 -9.85 8.46
N ILE A 80 12.95 -10.94 8.34
CA ILE A 80 13.73 -11.49 9.43
C ILE A 80 14.89 -10.58 9.83
N GLU A 81 15.71 -10.20 8.87
CA GLU A 81 16.99 -9.54 9.13
C GLU A 81 16.82 -8.09 9.60
N VAL A 82 15.95 -7.34 8.94
CA VAL A 82 15.76 -5.91 9.19
C VAL A 82 14.66 -5.67 10.21
N TYR A 83 13.49 -6.30 10.02
CA TYR A 83 12.30 -6.03 10.83
C TYR A 83 12.14 -6.99 12.00
N LYS A 84 13.01 -7.99 12.12
CA LYS A 84 13.01 -9.00 13.20
C LYS A 84 11.69 -9.76 13.30
N ALA A 85 11.03 -9.96 12.16
CA ALA A 85 9.79 -10.72 12.09
C ALA A 85 10.06 -12.21 12.45
N PRO A 86 9.14 -12.85 13.18
CA PRO A 86 9.27 -14.25 13.59
C PRO A 86 8.89 -15.21 12.44
N VAL A 87 9.55 -15.06 11.30
CA VAL A 87 9.36 -15.93 10.13
C VAL A 87 10.32 -17.11 10.24
N ASP A 88 9.82 -18.32 10.04
CA ASP A 88 10.66 -19.51 9.95
C ASP A 88 11.46 -19.46 8.63
N PRO A 89 12.80 -19.45 8.70
CA PRO A 89 13.66 -19.47 7.51
C PRO A 89 13.40 -20.68 6.59
N ASP A 90 13.02 -21.82 7.13
CA ASP A 90 12.76 -23.05 6.38
C ASP A 90 11.42 -22.98 5.61
N ALA A 91 10.50 -22.12 6.02
CA ALA A 91 9.23 -21.89 5.33
C ALA A 91 9.37 -20.96 4.11
N ILE A 92 10.46 -20.20 3.99
CA ILE A 92 10.64 -19.17 2.95
C ILE A 92 10.42 -19.69 1.51
N PRO A 93 10.97 -20.85 1.10
CA PRO A 93 10.75 -21.36 -0.26
C PRO A 93 9.27 -21.65 -0.53
N GLN A 94 8.55 -22.18 0.45
CA GLN A 94 7.14 -22.53 0.34
C GLN A 94 6.26 -21.28 0.28
N VAL A 95 6.54 -20.28 1.12
CA VAL A 95 5.90 -18.95 1.06
C VAL A 95 6.07 -18.32 -0.32
N ALA A 96 7.30 -18.31 -0.85
CA ALA A 96 7.58 -17.73 -2.15
C ALA A 96 6.85 -18.45 -3.29
N ALA A 97 6.82 -19.79 -3.28
CA ALA A 97 6.11 -20.58 -4.26
C ALA A 97 4.60 -20.32 -4.25
N TYR A 98 3.99 -20.27 -3.07
CA TYR A 98 2.59 -19.93 -2.90
C TYR A 98 2.26 -18.54 -3.44
N MET A 99 3.02 -17.52 -3.07
CA MET A 99 2.77 -16.15 -3.50
C MET A 99 2.85 -15.99 -5.02
N VAL A 100 3.80 -16.65 -5.67
CA VAL A 100 3.89 -16.65 -7.14
C VAL A 100 2.67 -17.33 -7.77
N ALA A 101 2.24 -18.47 -7.25
CA ALA A 101 1.07 -19.19 -7.76
C ALA A 101 -0.22 -18.38 -7.65
N VAL A 102 -0.45 -17.75 -6.50
CA VAL A 102 -1.64 -16.91 -6.25
C VAL A 102 -1.63 -15.67 -7.15
N GLN A 103 -0.47 -15.03 -7.32
CA GLN A 103 -0.34 -13.87 -8.19
C GLN A 103 -0.55 -14.21 -9.67
N ALA A 104 -0.19 -15.42 -10.10
CA ALA A 104 -0.48 -15.90 -11.45
C ALA A 104 -2.00 -16.11 -11.64
N ALA A 105 -2.66 -16.80 -10.72
CA ALA A 105 -4.10 -17.04 -10.79
C ALA A 105 -4.94 -15.73 -10.72
N GLY A 106 -4.55 -14.76 -9.90
CA GLY A 106 -5.21 -13.46 -9.80
C GLY A 106 -5.16 -12.64 -11.09
N ALA A 107 -4.17 -12.87 -11.96
CA ALA A 107 -4.08 -12.21 -13.26
C ALA A 107 -5.16 -12.65 -14.24
N GLU A 108 -5.51 -13.93 -14.22
CA GLU A 108 -6.52 -14.47 -15.10
C GLU A 108 -7.92 -13.96 -14.76
N HIS A 109 -8.18 -13.67 -13.49
CA HIS A 109 -9.46 -13.10 -13.04
C HIS A 109 -9.63 -11.63 -13.38
N GLN A 110 -8.54 -10.84 -13.43
CA GLN A 110 -8.61 -9.42 -13.80
C GLN A 110 -8.79 -9.20 -15.30
N GLU A 111 -8.32 -10.10 -16.13
CA GLU A 111 -8.46 -10.02 -17.60
C GLU A 111 -9.89 -10.35 -18.07
N THR A 112 -10.65 -11.10 -17.27
CA THR A 112 -12.03 -11.50 -17.60
C THR A 112 -13.10 -10.58 -17.00
N ALA A 113 -12.74 -9.60 -16.19
CA ALA A 113 -13.69 -8.63 -15.64
C ALA A 113 -14.13 -7.64 -16.72
N PRO A 114 -15.46 -7.48 -17.00
CA PRO A 114 -15.94 -6.50 -17.97
C PRO A 114 -15.59 -5.09 -17.46
N ALA A 115 -15.04 -4.27 -18.37
CA ALA A 115 -14.80 -2.86 -18.11
C ALA A 115 -16.16 -2.17 -17.86
N SER A 116 -16.33 -1.65 -16.65
CA SER A 116 -17.49 -0.86 -16.23
C SER A 116 -17.30 0.63 -16.56
#